data_ba1e93c56e540762f771d3fd73341bee
#
_entry.id   ba1e93c56e540762f771d3fd73341bee
#
_cell.length_a   1.000
_cell.length_b   1.000
_cell.length_c   1.000
_cell.angle_alpha   90.00
_cell.angle_beta   90.00
_cell.angle_gamma   90.00
#
_symmetry.space_group_name_H-M   'P 1'
#
loop_
_entity.id
_entity.type
_entity.pdbx_description
1 polymer ?
#
loop_
_entity_poly.entity_id
_entity_poly.type
_entity_poly.pdbx_seq_one_letter_code
_entity_poly.pdbx_strand_id
1 'polypeptide(L)'
;MSSTLLKKPAFPIKHSLSAYLRNHSRAVNLPISYGELLKFSQNINVYDHNGKDTLWETVFYQPTLISEIHDKLKQVYALLKLDGERKSLQHLSIDKVDYCTFGNSKPFRIKIINNINDNYDYFYVKQADASRVFGLELEELLSPNRVVYMVFQKTLIEEHIVGIPGDQFITNNL
;
A
#
# COMPACT_ATOMS: atom_id res chain seq x y z
N MET A 1 13.34 24.76 17.47
CA MET A 1 13.88 24.66 16.09
C MET A 1 13.47 23.31 15.52
N SER A 2 12.50 23.31 14.60
CA SER A 2 12.05 22.09 13.92
C SER A 2 13.15 21.64 12.98
N SER A 3 13.84 20.53 13.29
CA SER A 3 14.74 19.91 12.34
C SER A 3 13.89 19.37 11.18
N THR A 4 13.92 20.06 10.06
CA THR A 4 13.43 19.52 8.79
C THR A 4 14.26 18.28 8.46
N LEU A 5 13.79 17.11 8.86
CA LEU A 5 14.35 15.84 8.43
C LEU A 5 14.34 15.84 6.89
N LEU A 6 15.52 15.93 6.29
CA LEU A 6 15.69 15.82 4.84
C LEU A 6 15.05 14.51 4.39
N LYS A 7 13.98 14.59 3.61
CA LYS A 7 13.33 13.41 3.05
C LYS A 7 14.32 12.66 2.16
N LYS A 8 14.40 11.35 2.35
CA LYS A 8 15.22 10.48 1.51
C LYS A 8 14.83 10.67 0.03
N PRO A 9 15.77 10.86 -0.90
CA PRO A 9 15.45 10.95 -2.32
C PRO A 9 14.85 9.64 -2.82
N ALA A 10 13.85 9.72 -3.70
CA ALA A 10 13.27 8.57 -4.37
C ALA A 10 14.16 8.15 -5.54
N PHE A 11 14.44 6.84 -5.64
CA PHE A 11 15.22 6.27 -6.72
C PHE A 11 14.30 5.55 -7.72
N PRO A 12 14.35 5.91 -9.02
CA PRO A 12 13.52 5.25 -10.02
C PRO A 12 13.97 3.80 -10.26
N ILE A 13 13.02 2.94 -10.57
CA ILE A 13 13.29 1.56 -11.02
C ILE A 13 13.87 1.62 -12.42
N LYS A 14 15.16 1.30 -12.56
CA LYS A 14 15.88 1.25 -13.82
C LYS A 14 15.59 -0.04 -14.60
N HIS A 15 15.96 -0.06 -15.87
CA HIS A 15 15.69 -1.16 -16.80
C HIS A 15 16.17 -2.53 -16.27
N SER A 16 17.38 -2.62 -15.70
CA SER A 16 17.93 -3.87 -15.15
C SER A 16 17.09 -4.43 -14.01
N LEU A 17 16.71 -3.59 -13.05
CA LEU A 17 15.83 -4.00 -11.95
C LEU A 17 14.43 -4.37 -12.47
N SER A 18 13.90 -3.62 -13.43
CA SER A 18 12.61 -3.93 -14.05
C SER A 18 12.62 -5.27 -14.79
N ALA A 19 13.72 -5.62 -15.48
CA ALA A 19 13.90 -6.91 -16.11
C ALA A 19 13.99 -8.06 -15.08
N TYR A 20 14.74 -7.86 -14.03
CA TYR A 20 14.83 -8.79 -12.91
C TYR A 20 13.44 -9.07 -12.30
N LEU A 21 12.67 -8.02 -11.98
CA LEU A 21 11.34 -8.15 -11.39
C LEU A 21 10.37 -8.92 -12.29
N ARG A 22 10.44 -8.73 -13.62
CA ARG A 22 9.65 -9.53 -14.58
C ARG A 22 10.01 -11.01 -14.52
N ASN A 23 11.28 -11.32 -14.51
CA ASN A 23 11.76 -12.71 -14.48
C ASN A 23 11.40 -13.45 -13.18
N HIS A 24 11.14 -12.70 -12.10
CA HIS A 24 10.74 -13.24 -10.79
C HIS A 24 9.25 -13.04 -10.49
N SER A 25 8.41 -12.74 -11.48
CA SER A 25 6.96 -12.54 -11.34
C SER A 25 6.57 -11.44 -10.34
N ARG A 26 7.46 -10.48 -10.09
CA ARG A 26 7.18 -9.30 -9.24
C ARG A 26 6.61 -8.12 -10.04
N ALA A 27 6.93 -8.04 -11.34
CA ALA A 27 6.35 -7.03 -12.22
C ALA A 27 5.07 -7.58 -12.86
N VAL A 28 3.93 -7.06 -12.39
CA VAL A 28 2.59 -7.51 -12.77
C VAL A 28 1.82 -6.32 -13.33
N ASN A 29 1.02 -6.55 -14.37
CA ASN A 29 0.13 -5.50 -14.87
C ASN A 29 -0.98 -5.22 -13.85
N LEU A 30 -0.95 -4.04 -13.24
CA LEU A 30 -1.89 -3.64 -12.20
C LEU A 30 -3.07 -2.88 -12.79
N PRO A 31 -4.30 -3.13 -12.29
CA PRO A 31 -5.50 -2.46 -12.78
C PRO A 31 -5.59 -0.98 -12.38
N ILE A 32 -4.81 -0.56 -11.38
CA ILE A 32 -4.77 0.81 -10.87
C ILE A 32 -3.33 1.29 -10.69
N SER A 33 -3.09 2.56 -10.94
CA SER A 33 -1.81 3.23 -10.69
C SER A 33 -1.86 4.08 -9.41
N TYR A 34 -0.69 4.32 -8.80
CA TYR A 34 -0.57 5.26 -7.68
C TYR A 34 -1.08 6.67 -8.05
N GLY A 35 -0.85 7.11 -9.30
CA GLY A 35 -1.33 8.40 -9.80
C GLY A 35 -2.85 8.51 -9.89
N GLU A 36 -3.57 7.40 -10.13
CA GLU A 36 -5.03 7.40 -10.12
C GLU A 36 -5.58 7.60 -8.71
N LEU A 37 -4.95 7.02 -7.69
CA LEU A 37 -5.35 7.21 -6.29
C LEU A 37 -5.14 8.65 -5.80
N LEU A 38 -4.21 9.41 -6.38
CA LEU A 38 -4.02 10.82 -6.06
C LEU A 38 -5.15 11.75 -6.55
N LYS A 39 -6.10 11.24 -7.36
CA LYS A 39 -7.23 12.04 -7.91
C LYS A 39 -8.41 12.17 -6.94
N PHE A 40 -8.20 12.00 -5.64
CA PHE A 40 -9.23 12.24 -4.64
C PHE A 40 -9.65 13.72 -4.63
N SER A 41 -10.92 13.97 -4.30
CA SER A 41 -11.50 15.32 -4.29
C SER A 41 -11.54 15.94 -2.91
N GLN A 42 -11.57 15.13 -1.87
CA GLN A 42 -11.67 15.55 -0.47
C GLN A 42 -10.87 14.60 0.42
N ASN A 43 -10.49 15.09 1.60
CA ASN A 43 -9.81 14.32 2.63
C ASN A 43 -10.23 14.78 4.02
N ILE A 44 -10.12 13.89 5.00
CA ILE A 44 -10.41 14.14 6.41
C ILE A 44 -9.28 13.55 7.25
N ASN A 45 -8.70 14.34 8.16
CA ASN A 45 -7.65 13.87 9.05
C ASN A 45 -8.15 12.75 9.95
N VAL A 46 -7.31 11.76 10.17
CA VAL A 46 -7.57 10.62 11.06
C VAL A 46 -6.85 10.88 12.39
N TYR A 47 -7.62 10.93 13.48
CA TYR A 47 -7.10 11.07 14.83
C TYR A 47 -7.13 9.73 15.55
N ASP A 48 -6.19 9.52 16.48
CA ASP A 48 -6.20 8.36 17.36
C ASP A 48 -7.24 8.53 18.50
N HIS A 49 -7.36 7.52 19.37
CA HIS A 49 -8.29 7.53 20.50
C HIS A 49 -8.00 8.62 21.54
N ASN A 50 -6.80 9.22 21.53
CA ASN A 50 -6.41 10.33 22.38
C ASN A 50 -6.59 11.70 21.70
N GLY A 51 -7.12 11.73 20.46
CA GLY A 51 -7.28 12.95 19.67
C GLY A 51 -5.99 13.47 19.05
N LYS A 52 -4.91 12.67 19.03
CA LYS A 52 -3.66 13.01 18.36
C LYS A 52 -3.77 12.72 16.86
N ASP A 53 -3.30 13.66 16.03
CA ASP A 53 -3.22 13.48 14.59
C ASP A 53 -2.29 12.30 14.24
N THR A 54 -2.82 11.33 13.49
CA THR A 54 -2.08 10.14 13.06
C THR A 54 -1.24 10.39 11.81
N LEU A 55 -1.34 11.57 11.18
CA LEU A 55 -0.75 11.92 9.89
C LEU A 55 -1.29 11.06 8.73
N TRP A 56 -2.43 10.41 8.94
CA TRP A 56 -3.22 9.77 7.91
C TRP A 56 -4.46 10.62 7.62
N GLU A 57 -4.86 10.64 6.36
CA GLU A 57 -6.07 11.30 5.89
C GLU A 57 -6.94 10.29 5.16
N THR A 58 -8.20 10.11 5.57
CA THR A 58 -9.17 9.35 4.78
C THR A 58 -9.54 10.18 3.56
N VAL A 59 -9.40 9.61 2.38
CA VAL A 59 -9.63 10.28 1.11
C VAL A 59 -10.94 9.85 0.46
N PHE A 60 -11.56 10.77 -0.26
CA PHE A 60 -12.85 10.57 -0.94
C PHE A 60 -12.71 10.92 -2.42
N TYR A 61 -13.27 10.07 -3.25
CA TYR A 61 -13.31 10.26 -4.70
C TYR A 61 -14.67 10.81 -5.15
N GLN A 62 -14.69 11.43 -6.30
CA GLN A 62 -15.95 11.85 -6.90
C GLN A 62 -16.86 10.64 -7.15
N PRO A 63 -18.21 10.79 -7.03
CA PRO A 63 -19.17 9.69 -7.24
C PRO A 63 -19.00 8.96 -8.59
N THR A 64 -18.57 9.67 -9.62
CA THR A 64 -18.31 9.10 -10.95
C THR A 64 -17.08 8.20 -11.02
N LEU A 65 -16.13 8.33 -10.10
CA LEU A 65 -14.87 7.59 -10.08
C LEU A 65 -14.80 6.51 -9.00
N ILE A 66 -15.58 6.66 -7.92
CA ILE A 66 -15.45 5.81 -6.73
C ILE A 66 -15.67 4.32 -7.04
N SER A 67 -16.70 4.00 -7.84
CA SER A 67 -17.00 2.60 -8.20
C SER A 67 -15.85 1.96 -8.97
N GLU A 68 -15.32 2.67 -9.97
CA GLU A 68 -14.19 2.19 -10.77
C GLU A 68 -12.94 1.97 -9.92
N ILE A 69 -12.61 2.94 -9.05
CA ILE A 69 -11.45 2.84 -8.15
C ILE A 69 -11.62 1.66 -7.18
N HIS A 70 -12.79 1.49 -6.58
CA HIS A 70 -13.05 0.38 -5.67
C HIS A 70 -12.95 -0.98 -6.38
N ASP A 71 -13.48 -1.11 -7.60
CA ASP A 71 -13.40 -2.35 -8.36
C ASP A 71 -11.95 -2.68 -8.76
N LYS A 72 -11.16 -1.69 -9.15
CA LYS A 72 -9.73 -1.85 -9.40
C LYS A 72 -8.96 -2.27 -8.15
N LEU A 73 -9.25 -1.67 -6.98
CA LEU A 73 -8.62 -2.02 -5.70
C LEU A 73 -8.96 -3.45 -5.25
N LYS A 74 -10.21 -3.90 -5.45
CA LYS A 74 -10.59 -5.31 -5.22
C LYS A 74 -9.80 -6.27 -6.12
N GLN A 75 -9.61 -5.93 -7.40
CA GLN A 75 -8.81 -6.73 -8.31
C GLN A 75 -7.34 -6.79 -7.87
N VAL A 76 -6.77 -5.68 -7.38
CA VAL A 76 -5.42 -5.66 -6.79
C VAL A 76 -5.33 -6.63 -5.61
N TYR A 77 -6.31 -6.61 -4.71
CA TYR A 77 -6.35 -7.51 -3.56
C TYR A 77 -6.42 -8.98 -3.99
N ALA A 78 -7.21 -9.30 -5.02
CA ALA A 78 -7.26 -10.66 -5.56
C ALA A 78 -5.90 -11.11 -6.12
N LEU A 79 -5.18 -10.24 -6.83
CA LEU A 79 -3.83 -10.54 -7.30
C LEU A 79 -2.84 -10.75 -6.14
N LEU A 80 -3.03 -10.02 -5.04
CA LEU A 80 -2.12 -10.07 -3.88
C LEU A 80 -2.35 -11.29 -2.98
N LYS A 81 -3.60 -11.72 -2.80
CA LYS A 81 -4.00 -12.69 -1.76
C LYS A 81 -4.77 -13.91 -2.27
N LEU A 82 -5.33 -13.87 -3.47
CA LEU A 82 -6.28 -14.88 -3.96
C LEU A 82 -5.86 -15.50 -5.30
N ASP A 83 -4.57 -15.43 -5.64
CA ASP A 83 -4.04 -15.93 -6.92
C ASP A 83 -4.85 -15.45 -8.16
N GLY A 84 -5.48 -14.27 -8.03
CA GLY A 84 -6.28 -13.68 -9.10
C GLY A 84 -7.71 -14.23 -9.24
N GLU A 85 -8.22 -15.02 -8.29
CA GLU A 85 -9.58 -15.55 -8.33
C GLU A 85 -10.65 -14.45 -8.28
N ARG A 86 -11.29 -14.22 -9.43
CA ARG A 86 -12.32 -13.17 -9.58
C ARG A 86 -13.66 -13.51 -8.91
N LYS A 87 -13.97 -14.78 -8.69
CA LYS A 87 -15.25 -15.21 -8.08
C LYS A 87 -15.42 -14.69 -6.65
N SER A 88 -14.32 -14.52 -5.92
CA SER A 88 -14.35 -14.03 -4.54
C SER A 88 -14.55 -12.52 -4.44
N LEU A 89 -14.41 -11.75 -5.54
CA LEU A 89 -14.49 -10.28 -5.53
C LEU A 89 -15.87 -9.72 -5.17
N GLN A 90 -16.94 -10.44 -5.49
CA GLN A 90 -18.32 -10.02 -5.21
C GLN A 90 -18.64 -9.89 -3.71
N HIS A 91 -17.88 -10.58 -2.88
CA HIS A 91 -18.02 -10.55 -1.42
C HIS A 91 -17.10 -9.54 -0.74
N LEU A 92 -16.29 -8.84 -1.51
CA LEU A 92 -15.36 -7.85 -1.01
C LEU A 92 -15.88 -6.43 -1.23
N SER A 93 -15.68 -5.59 -0.24
CA SER A 93 -15.90 -4.14 -0.35
C SER A 93 -14.69 -3.35 0.15
N ILE A 94 -14.43 -2.22 -0.48
CA ILE A 94 -13.45 -1.25 0.02
C ILE A 94 -14.16 -0.40 1.08
N ASP A 95 -13.71 -0.53 2.30
CA ASP A 95 -14.26 0.23 3.44
C ASP A 95 -13.63 1.63 3.50
N LYS A 96 -12.31 1.71 3.34
CA LYS A 96 -11.56 2.92 3.57
C LYS A 96 -10.31 3.00 2.71
N VAL A 97 -10.02 4.20 2.23
CA VAL A 97 -8.75 4.55 1.57
C VAL A 97 -8.13 5.68 2.37
N ASP A 98 -7.01 5.42 3.04
CA ASP A 98 -6.27 6.41 3.81
C ASP A 98 -4.96 6.76 3.09
N TYR A 99 -4.63 8.04 3.04
CA TYR A 99 -3.40 8.58 2.48
C TYR A 99 -2.46 9.07 3.59
N CYS A 100 -1.21 8.67 3.54
CA CYS A 100 -0.20 9.11 4.51
C CYS A 100 0.49 10.39 4.03
N THR A 101 0.33 11.48 4.75
CA THR A 101 0.95 12.77 4.40
C THR A 101 2.43 12.85 4.78
N PHE A 102 2.86 12.03 5.72
CA PHE A 102 4.20 12.08 6.33
C PHE A 102 5.22 11.15 5.65
N GLY A 103 4.83 9.93 5.28
CA GLY A 103 5.77 8.92 4.75
C GLY A 103 6.50 9.35 3.48
N ASN A 104 7.76 8.93 3.32
CA ASN A 104 8.57 9.24 2.11
C ASN A 104 7.91 8.75 0.82
N SER A 105 7.33 7.57 0.84
CA SER A 105 6.60 6.97 -0.29
C SER A 105 5.14 7.40 -0.36
N LYS A 106 4.67 8.22 0.59
CA LYS A 106 3.29 8.70 0.71
C LYS A 106 2.28 7.59 0.42
N PRO A 107 2.27 6.51 1.21
CA PRO A 107 1.45 5.34 0.93
C PRO A 107 -0.03 5.64 1.07
N PHE A 108 -0.82 4.96 0.22
CA PHE A 108 -2.22 4.71 0.50
C PHE A 108 -2.34 3.41 1.28
N ARG A 109 -3.13 3.39 2.35
CA ARG A 109 -3.56 2.21 3.08
C ARG A 109 -5.01 1.93 2.70
N ILE A 110 -5.24 0.75 2.17
CA ILE A 110 -6.56 0.32 1.72
C ILE A 110 -7.11 -0.67 2.73
N LYS A 111 -8.28 -0.40 3.29
CA LYS A 111 -9.02 -1.36 4.11
C LYS A 111 -10.07 -2.04 3.26
N ILE A 112 -10.02 -3.36 3.22
CA ILE A 112 -10.96 -4.22 2.51
C ILE A 112 -11.69 -5.11 3.50
N ILE A 113 -12.98 -5.30 3.29
CA ILE A 113 -13.87 -6.12 4.14
C ILE A 113 -14.47 -7.24 3.32
N ASN A 114 -14.53 -8.42 3.91
CA ASN A 114 -15.29 -9.54 3.40
C ASN A 114 -16.71 -9.49 3.98
N ASN A 115 -17.69 -9.19 3.15
CA ASN A 115 -19.09 -9.00 3.53
C ASN A 115 -19.80 -10.29 3.98
N ILE A 116 -19.16 -11.47 3.90
CA ILE A 116 -19.74 -12.72 4.40
C ILE A 116 -19.49 -12.89 5.90
N ASN A 117 -18.31 -12.49 6.38
CA ASN A 117 -17.88 -12.78 7.75
C ASN A 117 -17.34 -11.56 8.50
N ASP A 118 -17.47 -10.36 7.92
CA ASP A 118 -16.99 -9.08 8.44
C ASP A 118 -15.47 -9.02 8.74
N ASN A 119 -14.71 -10.01 8.31
CA ASN A 119 -13.25 -9.97 8.41
C ASN A 119 -12.70 -8.89 7.49
N TYR A 120 -11.68 -8.22 7.95
CA TYR A 120 -11.01 -7.19 7.16
C TYR A 120 -9.51 -7.44 7.05
N ASP A 121 -8.93 -6.87 6.01
CA ASP A 121 -7.49 -6.87 5.77
C ASP A 121 -7.06 -5.49 5.26
N TYR A 122 -5.74 -5.26 5.27
CA TYR A 122 -5.13 -4.07 4.71
C TYR A 122 -4.11 -4.43 3.64
N PHE A 123 -3.92 -3.53 2.70
CA PHE A 123 -2.77 -3.52 1.81
C PHE A 123 -2.36 -2.08 1.50
N TYR A 124 -1.17 -1.90 0.96
CA TYR A 124 -0.61 -0.59 0.70
C TYR A 124 -0.34 -0.40 -0.79
N VAL A 125 -0.66 0.79 -1.28
CA VAL A 125 -0.29 1.26 -2.62
C VAL A 125 0.64 2.45 -2.45
N LYS A 126 1.86 2.35 -2.99
CA LYS A 126 2.94 3.31 -2.79
C LYS A 126 3.51 3.77 -4.12
N GLN A 127 4.17 4.92 -4.11
CA GLN A 127 5.08 5.27 -5.19
C GLN A 127 6.27 4.29 -5.19
N ALA A 128 6.53 3.66 -6.34
CA ALA A 128 7.63 2.71 -6.47
C ALA A 128 8.98 3.41 -6.30
N ASP A 129 9.81 2.84 -5.44
CA ASP A 129 11.18 3.29 -5.16
C ASP A 129 12.13 2.09 -5.21
N ALA A 130 13.22 2.21 -5.96
CA ALA A 130 14.16 1.12 -6.15
C ALA A 130 14.79 0.65 -4.83
N SER A 131 15.07 1.56 -3.88
CA SER A 131 15.64 1.16 -2.60
C SER A 131 14.67 0.34 -1.74
N ARG A 132 13.35 0.63 -1.82
CA ARG A 132 12.34 -0.19 -1.15
C ARG A 132 12.24 -1.57 -1.79
N VAL A 133 12.25 -1.62 -3.12
CA VAL A 133 12.21 -2.89 -3.86
C VAL A 133 13.42 -3.77 -3.54
N PHE A 134 14.63 -3.19 -3.49
CA PHE A 134 15.81 -3.95 -3.05
C PHE A 134 15.67 -4.47 -1.62
N GLY A 135 15.08 -3.69 -0.70
CA GLY A 135 14.80 -4.15 0.66
C GLY A 135 13.85 -5.34 0.69
N LEU A 136 12.79 -5.31 -0.13
CA LEU A 136 11.82 -6.42 -0.25
C LEU A 136 12.45 -7.68 -0.86
N GLU A 137 13.32 -7.52 -1.85
CA GLU A 137 14.05 -8.66 -2.43
C GLU A 137 15.07 -9.25 -1.44
N LEU A 138 15.76 -8.43 -0.65
CA LEU A 138 16.62 -8.93 0.43
C LEU A 138 15.80 -9.69 1.48
N GLU A 139 14.64 -9.22 1.83
CA GLU A 139 13.73 -9.89 2.77
C GLU A 139 13.26 -11.24 2.20
N GLU A 140 12.91 -11.30 0.92
CA GLU A 140 12.55 -12.56 0.23
C GLU A 140 13.67 -13.60 0.31
N LEU A 141 14.94 -13.18 0.24
CA LEU A 141 16.11 -14.07 0.26
C LEU A 141 16.55 -14.46 1.67
N LEU A 142 16.39 -13.59 2.64
CA LEU A 142 17.01 -13.72 3.97
C LEU A 142 16.02 -13.98 5.10
N SER A 143 14.74 -13.61 4.92
CA SER A 143 13.72 -13.75 5.95
C SER A 143 12.87 -15.01 5.76
N PRO A 144 12.53 -15.73 6.85
CA PRO A 144 11.53 -16.79 6.79
C PRO A 144 10.11 -16.22 6.57
N ASN A 145 9.87 -14.96 6.90
CA ASN A 145 8.60 -14.27 6.77
C ASN A 145 8.63 -13.33 5.56
N ARG A 146 8.19 -13.83 4.42
CA ARG A 146 8.20 -13.09 3.16
C ARG A 146 7.05 -12.09 3.11
N VAL A 147 7.29 -10.96 2.47
CA VAL A 147 6.28 -9.94 2.20
C VAL A 147 5.86 -10.04 0.74
N VAL A 148 4.59 -10.31 0.49
CA VAL A 148 4.06 -10.31 -0.88
C VAL A 148 3.98 -8.89 -1.39
N TYR A 149 4.57 -8.65 -2.56
CA TYR A 149 4.54 -7.35 -3.20
C TYR A 149 4.51 -7.46 -4.73
N MET A 150 4.04 -6.43 -5.38
CA MET A 150 3.97 -6.32 -6.84
C MET A 150 4.37 -4.92 -7.29
N VAL A 151 5.01 -4.83 -8.45
CA VAL A 151 5.44 -3.56 -9.05
C VAL A 151 4.90 -3.44 -10.46
N PHE A 152 4.38 -2.27 -10.79
CA PHE A 152 4.04 -1.89 -12.16
C PHE A 152 4.37 -0.42 -12.39
N GLN A 153 5.31 -0.16 -13.28
CA GLN A 153 5.77 1.20 -13.59
C GLN A 153 6.21 1.97 -12.31
N LYS A 154 5.45 3.00 -11.92
CA LYS A 154 5.69 3.84 -10.74
C LYS A 154 4.84 3.44 -9.54
N THR A 155 4.19 2.28 -9.57
CA THR A 155 3.31 1.78 -8.53
C THR A 155 3.90 0.55 -7.87
N LEU A 156 4.00 0.57 -6.55
CA LEU A 156 4.37 -0.55 -5.70
C LEU A 156 3.18 -0.90 -4.82
N ILE A 157 2.81 -2.17 -4.80
CA ILE A 157 1.78 -2.70 -3.91
C ILE A 157 2.45 -3.66 -2.94
N GLU A 158 2.13 -3.54 -1.66
CA GLU A 158 2.62 -4.40 -0.59
C GLU A 158 1.46 -4.89 0.27
N GLU A 159 1.54 -6.13 0.70
CA GLU A 159 0.63 -6.62 1.72
C GLU A 159 0.87 -5.94 3.08
N HIS A 160 -0.14 -6.02 3.95
CA HIS A 160 -0.01 -5.55 5.32
C HIS A 160 0.79 -6.56 6.16
N ILE A 161 1.82 -6.06 6.83
CA ILE A 161 2.57 -6.81 7.83
C ILE A 161 1.96 -6.53 9.19
N VAL A 162 1.39 -7.55 9.82
CA VAL A 162 0.88 -7.44 11.19
C VAL A 162 2.08 -7.42 12.14
N GLY A 163 2.24 -6.33 12.90
CA GLY A 163 3.35 -6.21 13.83
C GLY A 163 3.35 -4.87 14.58
N ILE A 164 4.27 -4.76 15.52
CA ILE A 164 4.52 -3.51 16.25
C ILE A 164 5.64 -2.75 15.53
N PRO A 165 5.48 -1.45 15.22
CA PRO A 165 6.56 -0.65 14.68
C PRO A 165 7.83 -0.73 15.53
N GLY A 166 8.99 -0.87 14.89
CA GLY A 166 10.25 -1.13 15.58
C GLY A 166 10.66 -0.04 16.58
N ASP A 167 10.34 1.23 16.28
CA ASP A 167 10.53 2.37 17.19
C ASP A 167 9.69 2.22 18.47
N GLN A 168 8.43 1.80 18.34
CA GLN A 168 7.56 1.54 19.48
C GLN A 168 8.02 0.31 20.27
N PHE A 169 8.47 -0.74 19.57
CA PHE A 169 9.00 -1.93 20.23
C PHE A 169 10.23 -1.58 21.06
N ILE A 170 11.17 -0.82 20.51
CA ILE A 170 12.38 -0.36 21.21
C ILE A 170 12.01 0.51 22.41
N THR A 171 11.11 1.48 22.25
CA THR A 171 10.72 2.39 23.33
C THR A 171 10.01 1.69 24.48
N ASN A 172 9.24 0.64 24.19
CA ASN A 172 8.45 -0.08 25.23
C ASN A 172 9.22 -1.22 25.91
N ASN A 173 10.36 -1.66 25.36
CA ASN A 173 11.10 -2.82 25.87
C ASN A 173 12.56 -2.50 26.29
N LEU A 174 12.96 -1.24 26.28
CA LEU A 174 14.22 -0.73 26.81
C LEU A 174 13.97 0.22 27.98
#